data_104af4f9c7629d49077715c423cab514
#
_entry.id   104af4f9c7629d49077715c423cab514
#
_cell.length_a   1.000
_cell.length_b   1.000
_cell.length_c   1.000
_cell.angle_alpha   90.00
_cell.angle_beta   90.00
_cell.angle_gamma   90.00
#
_symmetry.space_group_name_H-M   'P 1'
#
loop_
_entity.id
_entity.type
_entity.pdbx_description
1 polymer ?
#
loop_
_entity_poly.entity_id
_entity_poly.type
_entity_poly.pdbx_seq_one_letter_code
_entity_poly.pdbx_strand_id
1 'polypeptide(L)'
;MVSNQSDTFDIGGELTVHRLGYGAMRITGEDIIGPPDDEEAAHEVLQHAVELGVDFIDTADSYGPGVSERLIGEALDTDEVVVGTKAGLLRNTDGDWLAHGDPDYIRNQVLVSQDRLGVDSIDLYQFHRPDDDTPFEDSVATFAELKDEGLVDHVGLSNVSVDQLETAREHVEIATVQNRFNLGYRDEGDVLAACEEYDIGFIPWFPLAAGELDSIAETVDAVAEAHDASRYQIALAWLLEHSDVTLPIPGTSDPAHLEENVAAAAIDLTGDEYARLTDASSE
;
A
#
# COMPACT_ATOMS: atom_id res chain seq x y z
N MET A 1 4.84 -17.86 -18.14
CA MET A 1 3.72 -17.05 -17.62
C MET A 1 4.32 -16.20 -16.52
N VAL A 2 3.98 -14.92 -16.47
CA VAL A 2 4.36 -14.05 -15.36
C VAL A 2 3.63 -14.54 -14.11
N SER A 3 4.31 -14.57 -12.98
CA SER A 3 3.71 -14.84 -11.66
C SER A 3 4.51 -14.11 -10.59
N ASN A 4 3.86 -13.76 -9.48
CA ASN A 4 4.51 -13.14 -8.34
C ASN A 4 5.56 -14.10 -7.77
N GLN A 5 6.81 -13.68 -7.74
CA GLN A 5 7.95 -14.45 -7.25
C GLN A 5 8.62 -13.76 -6.06
N SER A 6 7.99 -12.69 -5.50
CA SER A 6 8.52 -12.09 -4.29
C SER A 6 8.47 -13.07 -3.11
N ASP A 7 9.37 -12.89 -2.17
CA ASP A 7 9.28 -13.57 -0.89
C ASP A 7 7.99 -13.21 -0.14
N THR A 8 7.67 -13.91 0.91
CA THR A 8 6.50 -13.66 1.74
C THR A 8 6.85 -12.86 2.99
N PHE A 9 5.85 -12.17 3.53
CA PHE A 9 5.88 -11.49 4.82
C PHE A 9 4.60 -11.82 5.61
N ASP A 10 4.73 -11.99 6.92
CA ASP A 10 3.58 -12.28 7.79
C ASP A 10 3.08 -10.98 8.44
N ILE A 11 2.08 -10.33 7.85
CA ILE A 11 1.46 -9.12 8.39
C ILE A 11 0.85 -9.44 9.77
N GLY A 12 1.30 -8.71 10.81
CA GLY A 12 0.89 -8.97 12.18
C GLY A 12 1.25 -10.37 12.70
N GLY A 13 2.19 -11.06 12.03
CA GLY A 13 2.63 -12.42 12.38
C GLY A 13 1.63 -13.52 12.03
N GLU A 14 0.54 -13.22 11.33
CA GLU A 14 -0.57 -14.15 11.06
C GLU A 14 -1.01 -14.19 9.60
N LEU A 15 -0.99 -13.06 8.87
CA LEU A 15 -1.43 -12.98 7.48
C LEU A 15 -0.22 -13.09 6.54
N THR A 16 0.07 -14.30 6.06
CA THR A 16 1.15 -14.54 5.10
C THR A 16 0.78 -14.04 3.72
N VAL A 17 1.51 -13.06 3.19
CA VAL A 17 1.32 -12.51 1.85
C VAL A 17 2.63 -12.45 1.07
N HIS A 18 2.58 -12.48 -0.26
CA HIS A 18 3.72 -12.08 -1.07
C HIS A 18 4.01 -10.61 -0.90
N ARG A 19 5.29 -10.22 -0.80
CA ARG A 19 5.68 -8.84 -0.54
C ARG A 19 5.26 -7.85 -1.62
N LEU A 20 5.17 -8.27 -2.88
CA LEU A 20 4.66 -7.44 -3.95
C LEU A 20 3.12 -7.53 -4.02
N GLY A 21 2.46 -6.50 -3.50
CA GLY A 21 1.00 -6.35 -3.52
C GLY A 21 0.50 -5.55 -4.72
N TYR A 22 -0.78 -5.15 -4.66
CA TYR A 22 -1.43 -4.31 -5.66
C TYR A 22 -2.16 -3.13 -5.01
N GLY A 23 -1.91 -1.90 -5.51
CA GLY A 23 -2.60 -0.68 -5.08
C GLY A 23 -3.83 -0.38 -5.93
N ALA A 24 -5.02 -0.44 -5.34
CA ALA A 24 -6.30 -0.32 -6.04
C ALA A 24 -6.80 1.13 -6.23
N MET A 25 -5.98 2.15 -5.95
CA MET A 25 -6.39 3.55 -6.11
C MET A 25 -6.75 3.90 -7.58
N ARG A 26 -6.05 3.31 -8.55
CA ARG A 26 -6.17 3.65 -9.98
C ARG A 26 -7.33 2.97 -10.70
N ILE A 27 -8.08 2.07 -10.06
CA ILE A 27 -9.29 1.47 -10.63
C ILE A 27 -10.53 2.35 -10.47
N THR A 28 -10.40 3.55 -9.91
CA THR A 28 -11.48 4.54 -9.74
C THR A 28 -11.51 5.53 -10.91
N GLY A 29 -12.47 6.43 -10.91
CA GLY A 29 -12.60 7.47 -11.94
C GLY A 29 -11.46 8.47 -11.97
N GLU A 30 -11.52 9.41 -12.92
CA GLU A 30 -10.56 10.50 -13.06
C GLU A 30 -10.40 11.26 -11.73
N ASP A 31 -9.18 11.67 -11.41
CA ASP A 31 -8.81 12.35 -10.14
C ASP A 31 -9.16 11.53 -8.87
N ILE A 32 -9.34 10.22 -9.02
CA ILE A 32 -9.72 9.32 -7.92
C ILE A 32 -11.10 9.73 -7.33
N ILE A 33 -12.02 10.10 -8.19
CA ILE A 33 -13.40 10.49 -7.85
C ILE A 33 -14.40 9.68 -8.68
N GLY A 34 -15.36 9.08 -8.01
CA GLY A 34 -16.42 8.29 -8.66
C GLY A 34 -15.93 6.99 -9.30
N PRO A 35 -16.81 6.29 -10.02
CA PRO A 35 -16.48 5.06 -10.72
C PRO A 35 -15.62 5.33 -11.97
N PRO A 36 -14.83 4.35 -12.43
CA PRO A 36 -14.19 4.40 -13.74
C PRO A 36 -15.23 4.38 -14.86
N ASP A 37 -14.85 4.78 -16.07
CA ASP A 37 -15.73 4.71 -17.26
C ASP A 37 -16.11 3.27 -17.61
N ASP A 38 -15.27 2.29 -17.25
CA ASP A 38 -15.46 0.87 -17.48
C ASP A 38 -15.18 0.07 -16.21
N GLU A 39 -16.24 -0.28 -15.46
CA GLU A 39 -16.14 -1.06 -14.23
C GLU A 39 -15.77 -2.53 -14.51
N GLU A 40 -16.17 -3.08 -15.67
CA GLU A 40 -15.81 -4.45 -16.04
C GLU A 40 -14.30 -4.58 -16.25
N ALA A 41 -13.68 -3.60 -16.91
CA ALA A 41 -12.22 -3.56 -17.05
C ALA A 41 -11.50 -3.45 -15.69
N ALA A 42 -12.08 -2.73 -14.72
CA ALA A 42 -11.55 -2.67 -13.36
C ALA A 42 -11.64 -4.03 -12.65
N HIS A 43 -12.75 -4.75 -12.80
CA HIS A 43 -12.89 -6.12 -12.29
C HIS A 43 -11.89 -7.08 -12.94
N GLU A 44 -11.72 -7.01 -14.27
CA GLU A 44 -10.74 -7.83 -14.98
C GLU A 44 -9.31 -7.61 -14.48
N VAL A 45 -8.91 -6.36 -14.21
CA VAL A 45 -7.58 -6.06 -13.65
C VAL A 45 -7.39 -6.64 -12.25
N LEU A 46 -8.41 -6.54 -11.38
CA LEU A 46 -8.38 -7.12 -10.03
C LEU A 46 -8.25 -8.65 -10.09
N GLN A 47 -9.07 -9.31 -10.90
CA GLN A 47 -9.03 -10.76 -11.07
C GLN A 47 -7.69 -11.22 -11.67
N HIS A 48 -7.17 -10.47 -12.65
CA HIS A 48 -5.88 -10.76 -13.25
C HIS A 48 -4.71 -10.60 -12.25
N ALA A 49 -4.79 -9.65 -11.32
CA ALA A 49 -3.78 -9.52 -10.26
C ALA A 49 -3.70 -10.80 -9.40
N VAL A 50 -4.85 -11.34 -9.01
CA VAL A 50 -4.93 -12.60 -8.24
C VAL A 50 -4.43 -13.79 -9.09
N GLU A 51 -4.77 -13.88 -10.38
CA GLU A 51 -4.27 -14.91 -11.29
C GLU A 51 -2.74 -14.86 -11.42
N LEU A 52 -2.13 -13.69 -11.32
CA LEU A 52 -0.67 -13.50 -11.32
C LEU A 52 -0.02 -13.81 -9.95
N GLY A 53 -0.80 -14.16 -8.94
CA GLY A 53 -0.32 -14.52 -7.59
C GLY A 53 -0.16 -13.33 -6.66
N VAL A 54 -0.85 -12.22 -6.91
CA VAL A 54 -1.00 -11.14 -5.93
C VAL A 54 -2.05 -11.56 -4.92
N ASP A 55 -1.69 -11.55 -3.65
CA ASP A 55 -2.54 -11.95 -2.52
C ASP A 55 -2.67 -10.85 -1.45
N PHE A 56 -2.09 -9.66 -1.70
CA PHE A 56 -2.25 -8.46 -0.89
C PHE A 56 -2.75 -7.29 -1.75
N ILE A 57 -3.92 -6.74 -1.41
CA ILE A 57 -4.55 -5.61 -2.10
C ILE A 57 -4.72 -4.44 -1.14
N ASP A 58 -4.16 -3.28 -1.50
CA ASP A 58 -4.28 -2.05 -0.73
C ASP A 58 -5.31 -1.11 -1.35
N THR A 59 -6.28 -0.68 -0.55
CA THR A 59 -7.32 0.27 -0.93
C THR A 59 -7.57 1.32 0.17
N ALA A 60 -8.64 2.11 0.07
CA ALA A 60 -9.11 3.04 1.10
C ALA A 60 -10.57 3.44 0.87
N ASP A 61 -11.26 3.84 1.94
CA ASP A 61 -12.60 4.43 1.92
C ASP A 61 -12.71 5.70 1.06
N SER A 62 -11.61 6.45 0.99
CA SER A 62 -11.49 7.71 0.24
C SER A 62 -11.24 7.55 -1.26
N TYR A 63 -11.00 6.32 -1.75
CA TYR A 63 -10.76 6.08 -3.18
C TYR A 63 -12.09 5.94 -3.94
N GLY A 64 -12.43 6.99 -4.67
CA GLY A 64 -13.65 7.13 -5.44
C GLY A 64 -14.91 7.64 -4.75
N PRO A 65 -15.01 8.22 -3.55
CA PRO A 65 -14.99 7.58 -2.22
C PRO A 65 -15.83 6.30 -2.16
N GLY A 66 -15.21 5.23 -1.72
CA GLY A 66 -15.83 3.91 -1.55
C GLY A 66 -16.00 3.08 -2.82
N VAL A 67 -15.66 3.65 -3.98
CA VAL A 67 -15.74 2.92 -5.26
C VAL A 67 -14.74 1.79 -5.32
N SER A 68 -13.49 2.04 -4.90
CA SER A 68 -12.45 1.03 -4.92
C SER A 68 -12.78 -0.18 -4.03
N GLU A 69 -13.26 0.06 -2.79
CA GLU A 69 -13.69 -1.01 -1.89
C GLU A 69 -14.85 -1.83 -2.49
N ARG A 70 -15.85 -1.15 -3.08
CA ARG A 70 -16.98 -1.83 -3.74
C ARG A 70 -16.53 -2.70 -4.91
N LEU A 71 -15.67 -2.17 -5.79
CA LEU A 71 -15.16 -2.93 -6.94
C LEU A 71 -14.36 -4.17 -6.50
N ILE A 72 -13.58 -4.08 -5.42
CA ILE A 72 -12.88 -5.21 -4.85
C ILE A 72 -13.87 -6.25 -4.34
N GLY A 73 -14.85 -5.88 -3.51
CA GLY A 73 -15.86 -6.80 -2.98
C GLY A 73 -16.76 -7.43 -4.05
N GLU A 74 -16.97 -6.76 -5.21
CA GLU A 74 -17.73 -7.30 -6.34
C GLU A 74 -16.89 -8.25 -7.22
N ALA A 75 -15.57 -8.02 -7.34
CA ALA A 75 -14.70 -8.72 -8.28
C ALA A 75 -13.98 -9.94 -7.68
N LEU A 76 -13.71 -9.93 -6.38
CA LEU A 76 -12.85 -10.91 -5.71
C LEU A 76 -13.59 -11.67 -4.61
N ASP A 77 -13.12 -12.89 -4.37
CA ASP A 77 -13.40 -13.59 -3.12
C ASP A 77 -12.41 -13.08 -2.06
N THR A 78 -12.91 -12.22 -1.17
CA THR A 78 -12.11 -11.57 -0.15
C THR A 78 -11.64 -12.52 0.97
N ASP A 79 -12.11 -13.76 0.99
CA ASP A 79 -11.57 -14.82 1.86
C ASP A 79 -10.26 -15.44 1.28
N GLU A 80 -9.96 -15.20 0.00
CA GLU A 80 -8.77 -15.75 -0.69
C GLU A 80 -7.61 -14.74 -0.81
N VAL A 81 -7.85 -13.47 -0.51
CA VAL A 81 -6.85 -12.38 -0.60
C VAL A 81 -6.89 -11.49 0.64
N VAL A 82 -5.75 -11.01 1.09
CA VAL A 82 -5.67 -10.03 2.19
C VAL A 82 -6.00 -8.65 1.65
N VAL A 83 -7.00 -7.98 2.23
CA VAL A 83 -7.39 -6.62 1.85
C VAL A 83 -7.05 -5.63 2.95
N GLY A 84 -6.09 -4.74 2.66
CA GLY A 84 -5.79 -3.59 3.49
C GLY A 84 -6.62 -2.38 3.04
N THR A 85 -7.54 -1.90 3.89
CA THR A 85 -8.25 -0.63 3.65
C THR A 85 -7.96 0.40 4.72
N LYS A 86 -8.44 1.63 4.55
CA LYS A 86 -8.08 2.76 5.40
C LYS A 86 -9.27 3.64 5.71
N ALA A 87 -9.23 4.31 6.87
CA ALA A 87 -10.06 5.48 7.17
C ALA A 87 -9.21 6.60 7.77
N GLY A 88 -9.73 7.82 7.75
CA GLY A 88 -9.03 9.00 8.27
C GLY A 88 -8.62 9.99 7.19
N LEU A 89 -9.15 9.83 5.96
CA LEU A 89 -8.92 10.76 4.86
C LEU A 89 -10.20 10.92 4.04
N LEU A 90 -10.74 12.12 3.98
CA LEU A 90 -11.95 12.46 3.23
C LEU A 90 -11.62 13.04 1.86
N ARG A 91 -12.61 13.00 0.96
CA ARG A 91 -12.62 13.77 -0.29
C ARG A 91 -13.78 14.76 -0.26
N ASN A 92 -13.54 16.01 -0.62
CA ASN A 92 -14.61 16.99 -0.80
C ASN A 92 -15.08 17.05 -2.27
N THR A 93 -16.10 17.88 -2.53
CA THR A 93 -16.66 18.06 -3.87
C THR A 93 -15.72 18.79 -4.84
N ASP A 94 -14.67 19.43 -4.34
CA ASP A 94 -13.64 20.10 -5.15
C ASP A 94 -12.47 19.16 -5.47
N GLY A 95 -12.50 17.92 -4.93
CA GLY A 95 -11.47 16.90 -5.15
C GLY A 95 -10.29 16.97 -4.18
N ASP A 96 -10.35 17.80 -3.14
CA ASP A 96 -9.28 17.90 -2.15
C ASP A 96 -9.26 16.70 -1.20
N TRP A 97 -8.07 16.38 -0.70
CA TRP A 97 -7.83 15.39 0.34
C TRP A 97 -7.82 16.06 1.71
N LEU A 98 -8.69 15.64 2.62
CA LEU A 98 -8.86 16.23 3.94
C LEU A 98 -8.61 15.17 5.02
N ALA A 99 -7.55 15.32 5.80
CA ALA A 99 -7.32 14.44 6.95
C ALA A 99 -8.46 14.59 7.96
N HIS A 100 -8.92 13.48 8.55
CA HIS A 100 -10.07 13.46 9.45
C HIS A 100 -10.04 12.23 10.36
N GLY A 101 -9.41 12.36 11.53
CA GLY A 101 -9.22 11.28 12.50
C GLY A 101 -10.31 11.16 13.56
N ASP A 102 -11.49 11.81 13.37
CA ASP A 102 -12.57 11.78 14.35
C ASP A 102 -13.04 10.37 14.70
N PRO A 103 -13.09 9.98 16.01
CA PRO A 103 -13.49 8.63 16.43
C PRO A 103 -14.85 8.17 15.93
N ASP A 104 -15.87 9.04 15.95
CA ASP A 104 -17.22 8.68 15.49
C ASP A 104 -17.24 8.42 13.98
N TYR A 105 -16.42 9.18 13.22
CA TYR A 105 -16.22 8.95 11.78
C TYR A 105 -15.54 7.59 11.53
N ILE A 106 -14.43 7.29 12.19
CA ILE A 106 -13.70 6.02 12.03
C ILE A 106 -14.61 4.83 12.36
N ARG A 107 -15.37 4.89 13.46
CA ARG A 107 -16.34 3.85 13.85
C ARG A 107 -17.47 3.67 12.84
N ASN A 108 -17.92 4.74 12.20
CA ASN A 108 -18.91 4.63 11.13
C ASN A 108 -18.29 4.02 9.86
N GLN A 109 -17.05 4.41 9.53
CA GLN A 109 -16.42 3.97 8.28
C GLN A 109 -16.05 2.49 8.28
N VAL A 110 -15.65 1.90 9.41
CA VAL A 110 -15.38 0.46 9.46
C VAL A 110 -16.60 -0.36 9.00
N LEU A 111 -17.80 0.00 9.45
CA LEU A 111 -19.05 -0.67 9.04
C LEU A 111 -19.36 -0.48 7.56
N VAL A 112 -19.07 0.71 7.03
CA VAL A 112 -19.28 1.03 5.60
C VAL A 112 -18.27 0.27 4.72
N SER A 113 -17.01 0.18 5.17
CA SER A 113 -15.96 -0.58 4.47
C SER A 113 -16.26 -2.08 4.47
N GLN A 114 -16.72 -2.65 5.60
CA GLN A 114 -17.17 -4.05 5.69
C GLN A 114 -18.31 -4.36 4.70
N ASP A 115 -19.34 -3.49 4.64
CA ASP A 115 -20.46 -3.65 3.69
C ASP A 115 -20.00 -3.62 2.24
N ARG A 116 -19.07 -2.71 1.88
CA ARG A 116 -18.54 -2.59 0.51
C ARG A 116 -17.64 -3.75 0.11
N LEU A 117 -16.81 -4.21 1.01
CA LEU A 117 -15.90 -5.35 0.80
C LEU A 117 -16.62 -6.69 0.91
N GLY A 118 -17.80 -6.73 1.55
CA GLY A 118 -18.58 -7.95 1.78
C GLY A 118 -18.01 -8.84 2.87
N VAL A 119 -17.31 -8.27 3.87
CA VAL A 119 -16.63 -9.00 4.95
C VAL A 119 -17.25 -8.73 6.33
N ASP A 120 -17.10 -9.68 7.24
CA ASP A 120 -17.53 -9.53 8.65
C ASP A 120 -16.45 -8.88 9.52
N SER A 121 -15.15 -9.05 9.17
CA SER A 121 -13.96 -8.41 9.75
C SER A 121 -13.05 -7.89 8.65
N ILE A 122 -12.33 -6.80 8.88
CA ILE A 122 -11.33 -6.26 7.95
C ILE A 122 -9.95 -6.81 8.33
N ASP A 123 -9.26 -7.48 7.40
CA ASP A 123 -7.93 -8.08 7.63
C ASP A 123 -6.92 -7.06 8.14
N LEU A 124 -6.80 -5.92 7.45
CA LEU A 124 -5.89 -4.83 7.78
C LEU A 124 -6.58 -3.49 7.64
N TYR A 125 -6.79 -2.77 8.76
CA TYR A 125 -7.40 -1.46 8.78
C TYR A 125 -6.39 -0.40 9.20
N GLN A 126 -6.15 0.58 8.32
CA GLN A 126 -5.06 1.55 8.50
C GLN A 126 -5.61 2.95 8.81
N PHE A 127 -5.03 3.65 9.79
CA PHE A 127 -5.26 5.08 9.96
C PHE A 127 -4.55 5.84 8.84
N HIS A 128 -5.33 6.36 7.89
CA HIS A 128 -4.84 6.87 6.61
C HIS A 128 -3.93 8.09 6.77
N ARG A 129 -4.31 9.02 7.65
CA ARG A 129 -3.51 10.22 7.94
C ARG A 129 -3.93 10.88 9.24
N PRO A 130 -2.99 11.16 10.16
CA PRO A 130 -3.24 12.04 11.29
C PRO A 130 -3.71 13.42 10.84
N ASP A 131 -4.62 14.06 11.60
CA ASP A 131 -5.07 15.43 11.39
C ASP A 131 -4.73 16.33 12.60
N ASP A 132 -4.81 17.65 12.38
CA ASP A 132 -4.47 18.63 13.40
C ASP A 132 -5.63 18.92 14.39
N ASP A 133 -6.85 18.51 14.07
CA ASP A 133 -8.06 18.82 14.83
C ASP A 133 -8.39 17.72 15.85
N THR A 134 -7.96 16.48 15.60
CA THR A 134 -8.17 15.33 16.49
C THR A 134 -6.85 14.90 17.13
N PRO A 135 -6.80 14.75 18.46
CA PRO A 135 -5.62 14.17 19.11
C PRO A 135 -5.30 12.80 18.53
N PHE A 136 -4.05 12.59 18.10
CA PHE A 136 -3.62 11.35 17.46
C PHE A 136 -3.94 10.10 18.31
N GLU A 137 -3.75 10.20 19.63
CA GLU A 137 -4.04 9.11 20.57
C GLU A 137 -5.54 8.73 20.58
N ASP A 138 -6.46 9.70 20.41
CA ASP A 138 -7.91 9.43 20.38
C ASP A 138 -8.28 8.62 19.11
N SER A 139 -7.68 8.98 17.97
CA SER A 139 -7.87 8.23 16.73
C SER A 139 -7.31 6.80 16.87
N VAL A 140 -6.07 6.65 17.34
CA VAL A 140 -5.42 5.34 17.52
C VAL A 140 -6.17 4.46 18.50
N ALA A 141 -6.63 5.02 19.64
CA ALA A 141 -7.45 4.30 20.61
C ALA A 141 -8.73 3.74 19.97
N THR A 142 -9.31 4.47 19.01
CA THR A 142 -10.48 3.98 18.26
C THR A 142 -10.16 2.74 17.44
N PHE A 143 -9.01 2.72 16.72
CA PHE A 143 -8.59 1.51 15.99
C PHE A 143 -8.33 0.33 16.94
N ALA A 144 -7.74 0.59 18.12
CA ALA A 144 -7.56 -0.43 19.14
C ALA A 144 -8.90 -1.03 19.63
N GLU A 145 -9.89 -0.18 19.88
CA GLU A 145 -11.23 -0.62 20.29
C GLU A 145 -11.93 -1.43 19.17
N LEU A 146 -11.79 -1.03 17.89
CA LEU A 146 -12.34 -1.80 16.76
C LEU A 146 -11.71 -3.19 16.64
N LYS A 147 -10.40 -3.34 16.92
CA LYS A 147 -9.72 -4.63 16.99
C LYS A 147 -10.26 -5.46 18.16
N ASP A 148 -10.40 -4.88 19.34
CA ASP A 148 -10.94 -5.57 20.53
C ASP A 148 -12.41 -6.02 20.33
N GLU A 149 -13.19 -5.27 19.54
CA GLU A 149 -14.57 -5.59 19.15
C GLU A 149 -14.65 -6.69 18.06
N GLY A 150 -13.51 -7.06 17.44
CA GLY A 150 -13.44 -8.06 16.38
C GLY A 150 -13.96 -7.57 15.02
N LEU A 151 -13.99 -6.25 14.80
CA LEU A 151 -14.36 -5.66 13.51
C LEU A 151 -13.14 -5.53 12.58
N VAL A 152 -11.94 -5.64 13.15
CA VAL A 152 -10.66 -5.49 12.48
C VAL A 152 -9.68 -6.52 13.04
N ASP A 153 -8.95 -7.23 12.19
CA ASP A 153 -7.99 -8.23 12.63
C ASP A 153 -6.62 -7.61 12.92
N HIS A 154 -6.14 -6.72 12.04
CA HIS A 154 -4.86 -6.02 12.21
C HIS A 154 -5.00 -4.52 11.99
N VAL A 155 -4.22 -3.75 12.77
CA VAL A 155 -4.18 -2.28 12.70
C VAL A 155 -2.90 -1.84 12.02
N GLY A 156 -3.02 -0.88 11.09
CA GLY A 156 -1.91 -0.21 10.45
C GLY A 156 -1.98 1.30 10.61
N LEU A 157 -0.89 1.96 10.26
CA LEU A 157 -0.78 3.43 10.26
C LEU A 157 -0.32 3.91 8.89
N SER A 158 -0.60 5.16 8.55
CA SER A 158 -0.11 5.77 7.32
C SER A 158 0.25 7.24 7.54
N ASN A 159 1.34 7.68 6.91
CA ASN A 159 1.86 9.04 6.99
C ASN A 159 2.17 9.48 8.43
N VAL A 160 2.87 8.65 9.18
CA VAL A 160 3.24 8.85 10.59
C VAL A 160 4.75 9.00 10.74
N SER A 161 5.17 9.72 11.78
CA SER A 161 6.56 9.76 12.24
C SER A 161 6.90 8.59 13.16
N VAL A 162 8.19 8.42 13.47
CA VAL A 162 8.64 7.43 14.49
C VAL A 162 8.00 7.70 15.84
N ASP A 163 7.92 8.95 16.30
CA ASP A 163 7.30 9.30 17.59
C ASP A 163 5.81 8.92 17.62
N GLN A 164 5.09 9.09 16.50
CA GLN A 164 3.69 8.67 16.37
C GLN A 164 3.55 7.15 16.34
N LEU A 165 4.45 6.44 15.66
CA LEU A 165 4.49 4.98 15.69
C LEU A 165 4.69 4.45 17.12
N GLU A 166 5.67 5.00 17.85
CA GLU A 166 5.92 4.62 19.25
C GLU A 166 4.69 4.89 20.14
N THR A 167 4.07 6.06 19.98
CA THR A 167 2.83 6.38 20.70
C THR A 167 1.71 5.39 20.40
N ALA A 168 1.50 5.03 19.12
CA ALA A 168 0.45 4.10 18.73
C ALA A 168 0.68 2.68 19.29
N ARG A 169 1.93 2.23 19.36
CA ARG A 169 2.32 0.93 19.93
C ARG A 169 2.05 0.82 21.43
N GLU A 170 1.88 1.92 22.14
CA GLU A 170 1.43 1.91 23.54
C GLU A 170 -0.06 1.55 23.68
N HIS A 171 -0.84 1.70 22.62
CA HIS A 171 -2.30 1.46 22.58
C HIS A 171 -2.69 0.13 21.94
N VAL A 172 -2.01 -0.24 20.84
CA VAL A 172 -2.35 -1.42 20.04
C VAL A 172 -1.12 -1.95 19.30
N GLU A 173 -1.11 -3.23 19.00
CA GLU A 173 -0.12 -3.82 18.09
C GLU A 173 -0.30 -3.26 16.68
N ILE A 174 0.77 -2.71 16.12
CA ILE A 174 0.80 -2.16 14.76
C ILE A 174 1.39 -3.18 13.82
N ALA A 175 0.61 -3.62 12.84
CA ALA A 175 1.02 -4.63 11.87
C ALA A 175 1.72 -4.03 10.65
N THR A 176 1.34 -2.80 10.24
CA THR A 176 1.94 -2.13 9.08
C THR A 176 2.07 -0.62 9.29
N VAL A 177 3.06 -0.02 8.60
CA VAL A 177 3.15 1.43 8.40
C VAL A 177 3.25 1.73 6.91
N GLN A 178 2.42 2.63 6.42
CA GLN A 178 2.39 3.04 5.01
C GLN A 178 2.83 4.50 4.85
N ASN A 179 4.09 4.74 4.47
CA ASN A 179 4.65 6.06 4.24
C ASN A 179 5.20 6.19 2.81
N ARG A 180 5.45 7.44 2.36
CA ARG A 180 6.07 7.69 1.06
C ARG A 180 7.51 7.20 1.07
N PHE A 181 7.83 6.27 0.19
CA PHE A 181 9.19 5.79 0.05
C PHE A 181 9.38 5.15 -1.33
N ASN A 182 10.46 5.48 -2.01
CA ASN A 182 10.81 4.90 -3.30
C ASN A 182 12.28 5.19 -3.63
N LEU A 183 12.75 4.67 -4.74
CA LEU A 183 14.14 4.86 -5.19
C LEU A 183 14.55 6.34 -5.29
N GLY A 184 13.63 7.25 -5.65
CA GLY A 184 13.88 8.70 -5.78
C GLY A 184 13.58 9.53 -4.52
N TYR A 185 12.93 8.95 -3.49
CA TYR A 185 12.53 9.64 -2.26
C TYR A 185 12.67 8.72 -1.05
N ARG A 186 13.55 9.07 -0.10
CA ARG A 186 13.92 8.22 1.06
C ARG A 186 13.92 8.96 2.39
N ASP A 187 13.21 10.09 2.48
CA ASP A 187 13.19 10.92 3.70
C ASP A 187 12.57 10.17 4.91
N GLU A 188 11.76 9.13 4.65
CA GLU A 188 11.11 8.30 5.66
C GLU A 188 11.93 7.05 6.06
N GLY A 189 13.24 7.06 5.81
CA GLY A 189 14.13 5.94 6.12
C GLY A 189 14.23 5.63 7.62
N ASP A 190 14.02 6.59 8.50
CA ASP A 190 13.95 6.39 9.95
C ASP A 190 12.71 5.61 10.37
N VAL A 191 11.57 5.84 9.71
CA VAL A 191 10.34 5.06 9.94
C VAL A 191 10.49 3.63 9.42
N LEU A 192 11.13 3.44 8.25
CA LEU A 192 11.45 2.11 7.75
C LEU A 192 12.36 1.36 8.72
N ALA A 193 13.41 2.00 9.24
CA ALA A 193 14.32 1.38 10.23
C ALA A 193 13.58 0.99 11.52
N ALA A 194 12.61 1.78 11.98
CA ALA A 194 11.77 1.41 13.11
C ALA A 194 10.87 0.19 12.78
N CYS A 195 10.34 0.11 11.55
CA CYS A 195 9.57 -1.05 11.10
C CYS A 195 10.43 -2.32 11.08
N GLU A 196 11.69 -2.24 10.63
CA GLU A 196 12.65 -3.36 10.68
C GLU A 196 12.94 -3.80 12.11
N GLU A 197 13.12 -2.86 13.05
CA GLU A 197 13.40 -3.17 14.46
C GLU A 197 12.23 -3.93 15.12
N TYR A 198 10.99 -3.64 14.71
CA TYR A 198 9.79 -4.16 15.36
C TYR A 198 9.07 -5.25 14.56
N ASP A 199 9.63 -5.69 13.42
CA ASP A 199 9.01 -6.66 12.50
C ASP A 199 7.61 -6.21 12.03
N ILE A 200 7.49 -4.92 11.71
CA ILE A 200 6.28 -4.27 11.19
C ILE A 200 6.39 -4.16 9.67
N GLY A 201 5.35 -4.56 8.92
CA GLY A 201 5.33 -4.41 7.47
C GLY A 201 5.39 -2.93 7.06
N PHE A 202 6.33 -2.56 6.20
CA PHE A 202 6.43 -1.21 5.64
C PHE A 202 5.86 -1.18 4.23
N ILE A 203 4.78 -0.43 4.01
CA ILE A 203 4.09 -0.30 2.73
C ILE A 203 4.52 1.02 2.07
N PRO A 204 5.50 1.01 1.13
CA PRO A 204 5.91 2.22 0.45
C PRO A 204 4.82 2.69 -0.53
N TRP A 205 4.16 3.83 -0.27
CA TRP A 205 3.30 4.40 -1.28
C TRP A 205 4.08 5.24 -2.30
N PHE A 206 3.57 5.33 -3.54
CA PHE A 206 4.25 5.85 -4.72
C PHE A 206 5.52 5.07 -5.09
N PRO A 207 5.45 3.72 -5.09
CA PRO A 207 6.63 2.86 -5.20
C PRO A 207 7.35 2.96 -6.56
N LEU A 208 6.63 3.36 -7.63
CA LEU A 208 7.18 3.48 -8.99
C LEU A 208 8.00 4.77 -9.19
N ALA A 209 7.95 5.72 -8.25
CA ALA A 209 8.65 7.01 -8.36
C ALA A 209 8.39 7.73 -9.70
N ALA A 210 7.17 7.62 -10.26
CA ALA A 210 6.86 8.14 -11.59
C ALA A 210 7.14 9.65 -11.68
N GLY A 211 8.09 10.04 -12.54
CA GLY A 211 8.55 11.41 -12.68
C GLY A 211 9.67 11.83 -11.70
N GLU A 212 10.02 11.02 -10.71
CA GLU A 212 11.10 11.31 -9.74
C GLU A 212 12.43 10.63 -10.14
N LEU A 213 12.40 9.64 -11.03
CA LEU A 213 13.58 8.93 -11.51
C LEU A 213 14.42 9.73 -12.54
N ASP A 214 13.94 10.89 -12.99
CA ASP A 214 14.63 11.65 -14.02
C ASP A 214 16.00 12.18 -13.57
N SER A 215 16.15 12.49 -12.27
CA SER A 215 17.43 12.93 -11.70
C SER A 215 18.50 11.84 -11.68
N ILE A 216 18.10 10.57 -11.66
CA ILE A 216 18.97 9.39 -11.62
C ILE A 216 18.81 8.49 -12.85
N ALA A 217 18.21 9.04 -13.91
CA ALA A 217 17.81 8.31 -15.11
C ALA A 217 18.96 7.51 -15.74
N GLU A 218 20.17 8.07 -15.84
CA GLU A 218 21.32 7.40 -16.46
C GLU A 218 21.68 6.10 -15.71
N THR A 219 21.63 6.10 -14.39
CA THR A 219 21.93 4.93 -13.58
C THR A 219 20.83 3.89 -13.68
N VAL A 220 19.57 4.32 -13.56
CA VAL A 220 18.41 3.42 -13.64
C VAL A 220 18.31 2.77 -15.02
N ASP A 221 18.51 3.56 -16.10
CA ASP A 221 18.46 3.04 -17.48
C ASP A 221 19.56 2.00 -17.75
N ALA A 222 20.77 2.24 -17.23
CA ALA A 222 21.86 1.29 -17.40
C ALA A 222 21.60 -0.06 -16.72
N VAL A 223 20.93 -0.06 -15.56
CA VAL A 223 20.51 -1.29 -14.87
C VAL A 223 19.31 -1.92 -15.59
N ALA A 224 18.34 -1.13 -16.02
CA ALA A 224 17.17 -1.59 -16.75
C ALA A 224 17.56 -2.31 -18.08
N GLU A 225 18.53 -1.74 -18.83
CA GLU A 225 19.06 -2.38 -20.05
C GLU A 225 19.76 -3.72 -19.75
N ALA A 226 20.50 -3.81 -18.63
CA ALA A 226 21.18 -5.04 -18.24
C ALA A 226 20.21 -6.20 -17.92
N HIS A 227 19.00 -5.88 -17.43
CA HIS A 227 17.96 -6.84 -17.07
C HIS A 227 16.86 -6.99 -18.13
N ASP A 228 16.94 -6.30 -19.28
CA ASP A 228 15.85 -6.23 -20.29
C ASP A 228 14.51 -5.83 -19.64
N ALA A 229 14.56 -4.86 -18.72
CA ALA A 229 13.46 -4.42 -17.88
C ALA A 229 13.16 -2.93 -18.06
N SER A 230 12.00 -2.47 -17.56
CA SER A 230 11.67 -1.05 -17.49
C SER A 230 12.26 -0.40 -16.23
N ARG A 231 12.38 0.94 -16.23
CA ARG A 231 12.78 1.72 -15.05
C ARG A 231 11.91 1.43 -13.83
N TYR A 232 10.62 1.22 -14.05
CA TYR A 232 9.64 0.96 -13.00
C TYR A 232 9.83 -0.42 -12.37
N GLN A 233 10.18 -1.41 -13.18
CA GLN A 233 10.54 -2.73 -12.67
C GLN A 233 11.82 -2.69 -11.83
N ILE A 234 12.82 -1.91 -12.24
CA ILE A 234 14.05 -1.72 -11.43
C ILE A 234 13.74 -1.01 -10.10
N ALA A 235 12.85 0.00 -10.12
CA ALA A 235 12.44 0.67 -8.88
C ALA A 235 11.73 -0.27 -7.90
N LEU A 236 10.88 -1.16 -8.39
CA LEU A 236 10.21 -2.19 -7.57
C LEU A 236 11.19 -3.26 -7.07
N ALA A 237 12.09 -3.76 -7.94
CA ALA A 237 13.12 -4.71 -7.55
C ALA A 237 14.05 -4.12 -6.47
N TRP A 238 14.40 -2.83 -6.60
CA TRP A 238 15.20 -2.14 -5.58
C TRP A 238 14.45 -2.07 -4.24
N LEU A 239 13.14 -1.79 -4.20
CA LEU A 239 12.35 -1.79 -2.98
C LEU A 239 12.31 -3.17 -2.31
N LEU A 240 12.15 -4.23 -3.10
CA LEU A 240 12.13 -5.60 -2.58
C LEU A 240 13.49 -6.04 -2.04
N GLU A 241 14.60 -5.56 -2.61
CA GLU A 241 15.97 -5.82 -2.13
C GLU A 241 16.34 -4.91 -0.94
N HIS A 242 15.71 -3.74 -0.83
CA HIS A 242 16.10 -2.71 0.14
C HIS A 242 15.84 -3.12 1.59
N SER A 243 14.73 -3.81 1.84
CA SER A 243 14.39 -4.32 3.17
C SER A 243 13.39 -5.48 3.08
N ASP A 244 13.56 -6.48 3.94
CA ASP A 244 12.70 -7.66 4.00
C ASP A 244 11.28 -7.35 4.50
N VAL A 245 11.07 -6.20 5.16
CA VAL A 245 9.74 -5.78 5.65
C VAL A 245 9.00 -4.90 4.65
N THR A 246 9.56 -4.57 3.47
CA THR A 246 8.87 -3.74 2.47
C THR A 246 7.82 -4.53 1.69
N LEU A 247 6.64 -3.93 1.56
CA LEU A 247 5.48 -4.45 0.85
C LEU A 247 5.04 -3.44 -0.23
N PRO A 248 5.74 -3.31 -1.38
CA PRO A 248 5.39 -2.36 -2.41
C PRO A 248 4.05 -2.70 -3.08
N ILE A 249 3.21 -1.67 -3.28
CA ILE A 249 1.86 -1.76 -3.80
C ILE A 249 1.69 -0.92 -5.09
N PRO A 250 2.37 -1.29 -6.21
CA PRO A 250 2.22 -0.57 -7.45
C PRO A 250 0.78 -0.64 -7.96
N GLY A 251 0.19 0.52 -8.30
CA GLY A 251 -1.17 0.63 -8.78
C GLY A 251 -1.25 0.94 -10.28
N THR A 252 -2.14 0.25 -10.99
CA THR A 252 -2.45 0.47 -12.40
C THR A 252 -3.88 0.03 -12.71
N SER A 253 -4.47 0.57 -13.78
CA SER A 253 -5.70 0.07 -14.40
C SER A 253 -5.44 -0.63 -15.74
N ASP A 254 -4.17 -0.78 -16.15
CA ASP A 254 -3.76 -1.42 -17.39
C ASP A 254 -3.21 -2.82 -17.10
N PRO A 255 -3.79 -3.90 -17.67
CA PRO A 255 -3.31 -5.28 -17.47
C PRO A 255 -1.85 -5.50 -17.88
N ALA A 256 -1.37 -4.83 -18.94
CA ALA A 256 0.03 -4.97 -19.36
C ALA A 256 1.00 -4.35 -18.35
N HIS A 257 0.66 -3.19 -17.78
CA HIS A 257 1.44 -2.59 -16.69
C HIS A 257 1.38 -3.43 -15.42
N LEU A 258 0.25 -4.11 -15.15
CA LEU A 258 0.14 -5.04 -14.03
C LEU A 258 1.12 -6.22 -14.19
N GLU A 259 1.16 -6.84 -15.37
CA GLU A 259 2.12 -7.90 -15.66
C GLU A 259 3.57 -7.44 -15.55
N GLU A 260 3.90 -6.22 -16.02
CA GLU A 260 5.22 -5.62 -15.85
C GLU A 260 5.56 -5.41 -14.37
N ASN A 261 4.64 -4.89 -13.57
CA ASN A 261 4.85 -4.68 -12.14
C ASN A 261 5.10 -6.01 -11.41
N VAL A 262 4.29 -7.03 -11.68
CA VAL A 262 4.46 -8.35 -11.05
C VAL A 262 5.76 -9.03 -11.51
N ALA A 263 6.17 -8.85 -12.76
CA ALA A 263 7.42 -9.39 -13.27
C ALA A 263 8.67 -8.79 -12.59
N ALA A 264 8.56 -7.61 -11.96
CA ALA A 264 9.65 -7.02 -11.21
C ALA A 264 10.15 -7.90 -10.04
N ALA A 265 9.26 -8.72 -9.48
CA ALA A 265 9.59 -9.66 -8.41
C ALA A 265 10.55 -10.78 -8.81
N ALA A 266 10.80 -10.96 -10.11
CA ALA A 266 11.76 -11.94 -10.64
C ALA A 266 13.13 -11.32 -10.99
N ILE A 267 13.34 -10.04 -10.71
CA ILE A 267 14.59 -9.34 -11.00
C ILE A 267 15.52 -9.41 -9.78
N ASP A 268 16.59 -10.15 -9.91
CA ASP A 268 17.65 -10.23 -8.89
C ASP A 268 18.72 -9.17 -9.19
N LEU A 269 18.71 -8.07 -8.44
CA LEU A 269 19.75 -7.05 -8.53
C LEU A 269 21.06 -7.58 -7.93
N THR A 270 22.17 -7.40 -8.64
CA THR A 270 23.48 -7.65 -8.02
C THR A 270 23.78 -6.61 -6.94
N GLY A 271 24.61 -6.95 -5.95
CA GLY A 271 25.02 -6.00 -4.91
C GLY A 271 25.65 -4.71 -5.46
N ASP A 272 26.36 -4.78 -6.61
CA ASP A 272 26.93 -3.60 -7.28
C ASP A 272 25.85 -2.73 -7.92
N GLU A 273 24.80 -3.31 -8.51
CA GLU A 273 23.66 -2.58 -9.10
C GLU A 273 22.83 -1.93 -8.00
N TYR A 274 22.50 -2.68 -6.94
CA TYR A 274 21.81 -2.15 -5.77
C TYR A 274 22.56 -0.95 -5.15
N ALA A 275 23.87 -1.08 -4.93
CA ALA A 275 24.69 0.00 -4.38
C ALA A 275 24.69 1.23 -5.30
N ARG A 276 24.85 1.05 -6.62
CA ARG A 276 24.84 2.15 -7.59
C ARG A 276 23.49 2.89 -7.63
N LEU A 277 22.38 2.16 -7.58
CA LEU A 277 21.03 2.74 -7.54
C LEU A 277 20.83 3.53 -6.23
N THR A 278 21.26 2.95 -5.10
CA THR A 278 21.15 3.57 -3.78
C THR A 278 22.00 4.85 -3.67
N ASP A 279 23.23 4.85 -4.19
CA ASP A 279 24.14 6.00 -4.15
C ASP A 279 23.65 7.12 -5.06
N ALA A 280 23.13 6.80 -6.25
CA ALA A 280 22.66 7.80 -7.23
C ALA A 280 21.50 8.66 -6.69
N SER A 281 20.66 8.12 -5.83
CA SER A 281 19.52 8.86 -5.25
C SER A 281 19.85 9.58 -3.94
N SER A 282 21.12 9.59 -3.51
CA SER A 282 21.58 10.29 -2.29
C SER A 282 22.16 11.68 -2.59
N GLU A 283 22.27 12.07 -3.87
CA GLU A 283 22.80 13.37 -4.32
C GLU A 283 21.65 14.35 -4.65
#